data_6047f247822573a53634afd13ecc1b6a
#
_entry.id   6047f247822573a53634afd13ecc1b6a
#
_cell.length_a   1.000
_cell.length_b   1.000
_cell.length_c   1.000
_cell.angle_alpha   90.00
_cell.angle_beta   90.00
_cell.angle_gamma   90.00
#
_symmetry.space_group_name_H-M   'P 1'
#
loop_
_entity.id
_entity.type
_entity.pdbx_description
1 polymer ?
#
loop_
_entity_poly.entity_id
_entity_poly.type
_entity_poly.pdbx_seq_one_letter_code
_entity_poly.pdbx_strand_id
1 'polypeptide(L)' 'MTLIEDQHDTGSDLGLRVGALVEVQNRFDGTWSGGFALEELVIEDLDHSAVCRLRRVSDGAVLPVALPRSRVRPRH' A
#
# COMPACT_ATOMS: atom_id res chain seq x y z
N MET A 1 26.24 0.23 8.98
CA MET A 1 25.96 0.19 8.81
C MET A 1 25.03 0.01 8.63
N THR A 2 25.03 0.03 8.65
CA THR A 2 24.32 -0.03 8.46
C THR A 2 23.29 -0.20 8.18
N LEU A 3 23.24 -0.19 8.20
CA LEU A 3 22.48 -0.22 7.93
C LEU A 3 21.47 -0.27 7.69
N ILE A 4 21.50 -0.14 7.88
CA ILE A 4 20.74 -0.06 7.71
C ILE A 4 19.79 0.10 7.38
N GLU A 5 19.83 0.31 7.34
CA GLU A 5 19.23 0.60 7.08
C GLU A 5 18.29 0.51 6.76
N ASP A 6 18.48 0.50 6.78
CA ASP A 6 17.74 0.56 6.50
C ASP A 6 16.77 0.45 6.49
N GLN A 7 16.75 0.49 6.65
CA GLN A 7 16.09 0.44 6.72
C GLN A 7 15.19 0.62 6.72
N HIS A 8 15.18 0.90 6.76
CA HIS A 8 14.44 1.19 6.82
C HIS A 8 13.61 1.45 6.47
N ASP A 9 13.68 1.66 6.35
CA ASP A 9 13.13 1.94 6.06
C ASP A 9 12.40 1.93 5.85
N THR A 10 12.48 1.85 5.88
CA THR A 10 11.94 1.66 5.78
C THR A 10 11.03 1.42 6.04
N GLY A 11 11.16 1.39 6.22
CA GLY A 11 10.54 1.01 6.44
C GLY A 11 9.66 1.08 6.55
N SER A 12 10.55 1.38 6.81
CA SER A 12 9.47 1.91 7.17
C SER A 12 8.21 1.71 6.49
N ASP A 13 8.06 1.66 5.40
CA ASP A 13 6.77 1.44 4.83
C ASP A 13 6.28 0.05 5.03
N LEU A 14 6.98 -0.72 5.85
CA LEU A 14 6.46 -1.98 6.33
C LEU A 14 6.16 -2.95 5.20
N GLY A 15 6.96 -2.90 4.15
CA GLY A 15 6.80 -3.80 3.02
C GLY A 15 5.89 -3.29 1.92
N LEU A 16 5.41 -2.06 2.01
CA LEU A 16 4.63 -1.48 0.94
C LEU A 16 5.56 -0.94 -0.12
N ARG A 17 5.63 -1.67 -1.24
CA ARG A 17 6.41 -1.24 -2.40
C ARG A 17 5.64 -1.63 -3.64
N VAL A 18 5.94 -0.97 -4.75
CA VAL A 18 5.27 -1.24 -6.02
C VAL A 18 5.44 -2.71 -6.39
N GLY A 19 4.35 -3.35 -6.73
CA GLY A 19 4.30 -4.76 -7.05
C GLY A 19 4.02 -5.66 -5.88
N ALA A 20 4.09 -5.16 -4.65
CA ALA A 20 3.83 -5.99 -3.47
C ALA A 20 2.36 -6.34 -3.37
N LEU A 21 2.07 -7.56 -2.95
CA LEU A 21 0.69 -7.97 -2.68
C LEU A 21 0.22 -7.31 -1.39
N VAL A 22 -1.00 -6.80 -1.43
CA VAL A 22 -1.54 -6.04 -0.30
C VAL A 22 -2.96 -6.48 -0.02
N GLU A 23 -3.44 -6.12 1.17
CA GLU A 23 -4.83 -6.26 1.57
C GLU A 23 -5.42 -4.89 1.79
N VAL A 24 -6.72 -4.75 1.52
CA VAL A 24 -7.45 -3.50 1.61
C VAL A 24 -8.54 -3.66 2.66
N GLN A 25 -8.66 -2.67 3.52
CA GLN A 25 -9.69 -2.67 4.56
C GLN A 25 -11.00 -2.12 4.03
N ASN A 26 -12.08 -2.87 4.25
CA ASN A 26 -13.42 -2.40 3.94
C ASN A 26 -13.82 -1.36 4.99
N ARG A 27 -14.22 -0.17 4.53
CA ARG A 27 -14.50 0.91 5.45
C ARG A 27 -15.83 0.76 6.19
N PHE A 28 -16.67 -0.18 5.78
CA PHE A 28 -17.95 -0.38 6.43
C PHE A 28 -17.86 -1.35 7.58
N ASP A 29 -17.12 -2.44 7.43
CA ASP A 29 -17.05 -3.47 8.46
C ASP A 29 -15.63 -3.74 8.97
N GLY A 30 -14.65 -3.06 8.43
CA GLY A 30 -13.26 -3.19 8.89
C GLY A 30 -12.56 -4.46 8.47
N THR A 31 -13.21 -5.31 7.66
CA THR A 31 -12.54 -6.54 7.21
C THR A 31 -11.49 -6.25 6.16
N TRP A 32 -10.49 -7.14 6.07
CA TRP A 32 -9.42 -7.00 5.11
C TRP A 32 -9.60 -8.00 3.98
N SER A 33 -9.37 -7.55 2.76
CA SER A 33 -9.52 -8.38 1.55
C SER A 33 -8.25 -8.34 0.74
N GLY A 34 -7.80 -9.50 0.30
CA GLY A 34 -6.63 -9.61 -0.57
C GLY A 34 -7.02 -9.50 -2.05
N GLY A 35 -6.07 -9.86 -2.92
CA GLY A 35 -6.29 -9.85 -4.37
C GLY A 35 -5.84 -8.58 -5.04
N PHE A 36 -5.04 -7.76 -4.36
CA PHE A 36 -4.54 -6.50 -4.89
C PHE A 36 -3.03 -6.44 -4.82
N ALA A 37 -2.44 -5.65 -5.71
CA ALA A 37 -1.02 -5.32 -5.66
C ALA A 37 -0.88 -3.82 -5.69
N LEU A 38 0.19 -3.31 -5.09
CA LEU A 38 0.44 -1.88 -5.06
C LEU A 38 0.93 -1.44 -6.44
N GLU A 39 0.20 -0.52 -7.05
CA GLU A 39 0.58 0.03 -8.35
C GLU A 39 1.45 1.27 -8.18
N GLU A 40 1.08 2.14 -7.23
CA GLU A 40 1.80 3.38 -7.02
C GLU A 40 1.56 3.86 -5.59
N LEU A 41 2.59 4.41 -4.97
CA LEU A 41 2.49 5.02 -3.65
C LEU A 41 2.83 6.50 -3.83
N VAL A 42 1.89 7.37 -3.49
CA VAL A 42 2.05 8.81 -3.66
C VAL A 42 2.03 9.48 -2.29
N ILE A 43 3.03 10.31 -2.03
CA ILE A 43 3.10 11.07 -0.79
C ILE A 43 2.58 12.47 -1.07
N GLU A 44 1.59 12.88 -0.32
CA GLU A 44 1.04 14.23 -0.43
C GLU A 44 1.94 15.20 0.34
N ASP A 45 2.31 16.30 -0.31
CA ASP A 45 3.25 17.24 0.30
C ASP A 45 2.67 18.03 1.46
N LEU A 46 1.37 18.31 1.40
CA LEU A 46 0.76 19.25 2.35
C LEU A 46 0.71 18.70 3.76
N ASP A 47 0.39 17.41 3.91
CA ASP A 47 0.22 16.83 5.24
C ASP A 47 1.02 15.55 5.42
N HIS A 48 1.88 15.24 4.46
CA HIS A 48 2.73 14.04 4.48
C HIS A 48 1.94 12.75 4.51
N SER A 49 0.65 12.80 4.15
CA SER A 49 -0.14 11.58 4.07
C SER A 49 0.23 10.81 2.80
N ALA A 50 0.00 9.52 2.81
CA ALA A 50 0.26 8.68 1.66
C ALA A 50 -1.04 8.09 1.14
N VAL A 51 -1.15 8.02 -0.18
CA VAL A 51 -2.26 7.34 -0.84
C VAL A 51 -1.70 6.25 -1.75
N CYS A 52 -2.46 5.18 -1.88
CA CYS A 52 -2.04 4.01 -2.63
C CYS A 52 -2.95 3.80 -3.82
N ARG A 53 -2.36 3.67 -5.00
CA ARG A 53 -3.10 3.21 -6.18
C ARG A 53 -2.86 1.72 -6.30
N LEU A 54 -3.94 0.98 -6.50
CA LEU A 54 -3.89 -0.48 -6.47
C LEU A 54 -4.28 -1.06 -7.82
N ARG A 55 -3.75 -2.24 -8.07
CA ARG A 55 -4.11 -3.03 -9.24
C ARG A 55 -4.72 -4.32 -8.77
N ARG A 56 -5.83 -4.72 -9.40
CA ARG A 56 -6.48 -5.99 -9.12
C ARG A 56 -5.67 -7.12 -9.78
N VAL A 57 -5.27 -8.10 -8.98
CA VAL A 57 -4.40 -9.16 -9.48
C VAL A 57 -5.10 -10.03 -10.50
N SER A 58 -6.41 -10.25 -10.32
CA SER A 58 -7.15 -11.19 -11.16
C SER A 58 -7.19 -10.79 -12.63
N ASP A 59 -7.23 -9.49 -12.94
CA ASP A 59 -7.33 -9.05 -14.32
C ASP A 59 -6.35 -7.92 -14.66
N GLY A 60 -5.53 -7.51 -13.71
CA GLY A 60 -4.55 -6.44 -13.94
C GLY A 60 -5.13 -5.05 -14.01
N ALA A 61 -6.42 -4.87 -13.74
CA ALA A 61 -7.05 -3.56 -13.84
C ALA A 61 -6.63 -2.69 -12.66
N VAL A 62 -6.22 -1.46 -12.98
CA VAL A 62 -5.88 -0.47 -11.94
C VAL A 62 -7.20 0.12 -11.43
N LEU A 63 -7.35 0.17 -10.10
CA LEU A 63 -8.55 0.73 -9.52
C LEU A 63 -8.64 2.22 -9.80
N PRO A 64 -9.84 2.76 -10.04
CA PRO A 64 -10.00 4.17 -10.41
C PRO A 64 -9.79 5.14 -9.27
N VAL A 65 -9.75 4.67 -8.03
CA VAL A 65 -9.57 5.54 -6.87
C VAL A 65 -8.33 5.14 -6.12
N ALA A 66 -7.67 6.13 -5.51
CA ALA A 66 -6.57 5.89 -4.61
C ALA A 66 -7.12 5.73 -3.19
N LEU A 67 -6.44 4.92 -2.38
CA LEU A 67 -6.86 4.64 -1.02
C LEU A 67 -5.85 5.19 -0.04
N PRO A 68 -6.29 5.69 1.12
CA PRO A 68 -5.35 6.09 2.16
C PRO A 68 -4.49 4.92 2.58
N ARG A 69 -3.22 5.20 2.85
CA ARG A 69 -2.29 4.15 3.24
C ARG A 69 -2.77 3.38 4.47
N SER A 70 -3.49 4.04 5.37
CA SER A 70 -3.99 3.39 6.58
C SER A 70 -4.97 2.25 6.30
N ARG A 71 -5.52 2.21 5.10
CA ARG A 71 -6.47 1.17 4.70
C ARG A 71 -5.85 0.11 3.81
N VAL A 72 -4.54 0.14 3.66
CA VAL A 72 -3.79 -0.82 2.84
C VAL A 72 -2.67 -1.38 3.71
N ARG A 73 -2.49 -2.69 3.69
CA ARG A 73 -1.41 -3.32 4.44
C ARG A 73 -0.76 -4.41 3.59
N PRO A 74 0.52 -4.70 3.84
CA PRO A 74 1.18 -5.79 3.14
C PRO A 74 0.50 -7.11 3.46
N ARG A 75 0.43 -7.98 2.47
CA ARG A 75 -0.08 -9.32 2.69
C ARG A 75 1.06 -10.23 3.13
N HIS A 76 0.81 -11.02 4.15
CA HIS A 76 1.79 -11.98 4.68
C HIS A 76 1.39 -13.40 4.43
#